data_177d0d0621b6128b33084ae0c8792be9
#
_entry.id   177d0d0621b6128b33084ae0c8792be9
#
_cell.length_a   1.000
_cell.length_b   1.000
_cell.length_c   1.000
_cell.angle_alpha   90.00
_cell.angle_beta   90.00
_cell.angle_gamma   90.00
#
_symmetry.space_group_name_H-M   'P 1'
#
loop_
_entity.id
_entity.type
_entity.pdbx_description
1 polymer ?
#
loop_
_entity_poly.entity_id
_entity_poly.type
_entity_poly.pdbx_seq_one_letter_code
_entity_poly.pdbx_strand_id
1 'polypeptide(L)'
;MNELVNLIKANYGNALKMSLFNYIKTGNYFYDTIISTVLLSIVSYIVSYFYENNLYNFVIKVFSFNIKSLLFAKNTIILEGKRSMSVGPFDCRLVVSSVYSNRFKAILSYIIENVDKNDSICRIKEFHTNFNSSNNKNQNNNHDIYMVYQNAHFVLDKNIFVKAIIEQEENENEEKKSNVKTDKITIDIYSYVYSINKLKDYVDNITNIYLRSIKNNRFNKQFIYSLNSCNSIKDDDNVYSNWSEELFESSRTFNNIFFDGKTELLEKINYFLEQRDWYFEMGIPYSLGIGLHGRPGTGKTSFIKALANYTKRHIVCISLKLIKTKQQLEQIFFENTYNSANETKSITFDKKIIVFEDIDCVGDIIFDRNRKINDINDTDKTNHNEYITIGNVLKNIYSNANSSIANSSIANSSIANSSIASSSYNGSSTNILSAQNRAQEEPITLDDILNLWDGIRETPGRIIIITSNFYDKLDFALTRPGRIDITHEFTNASHNTITEMYKHFFKKDIDKNVLTQINNLFYSPAELINIYVSNKDEDKFIERLLKNTNV
;
A
#
# COMPACT_ATOMS: atom_id res chain seq x y z
N MET A 1 -23.56 -20.07 63.85
CA MET A 1 -23.43 -20.67 62.50
C MET A 1 -22.14 -21.47 62.34
N ASN A 2 -20.99 -20.98 62.80
CA ASN A 2 -19.71 -21.70 62.74
C ASN A 2 -19.63 -23.01 63.56
N GLU A 3 -20.30 -23.09 64.74
CA GLU A 3 -20.35 -24.32 65.53
C GLU A 3 -21.19 -25.41 64.88
N LEU A 4 -22.32 -25.06 64.27
CA LEU A 4 -23.18 -26.01 63.57
C LEU A 4 -22.48 -26.59 62.34
N VAL A 5 -21.71 -25.76 61.61
CA VAL A 5 -20.88 -26.17 60.47
C VAL A 5 -19.76 -27.11 60.90
N ASN A 6 -19.14 -26.87 62.07
CA ASN A 6 -18.07 -27.71 62.58
C ASN A 6 -18.64 -29.09 63.09
N LEU A 7 -19.85 -29.11 63.64
CA LEU A 7 -20.53 -30.33 64.09
C LEU A 7 -20.97 -31.19 62.89
N ILE A 8 -21.45 -30.57 61.81
CA ILE A 8 -21.78 -31.24 60.56
C ILE A 8 -20.49 -31.77 59.88
N LYS A 9 -19.40 -31.02 59.91
CA LYS A 9 -18.08 -31.47 59.39
C LYS A 9 -17.58 -32.72 60.16
N ALA A 10 -17.68 -32.73 61.49
CA ALA A 10 -17.21 -33.84 62.27
C ALA A 10 -18.04 -35.12 62.05
N ASN A 11 -19.37 -35.01 61.98
CA ASN A 11 -20.26 -36.14 61.78
C ASN A 11 -20.20 -36.70 60.34
N TYR A 12 -20.17 -35.85 59.30
CA TYR A 12 -20.02 -36.30 57.92
C TYR A 12 -18.62 -36.89 57.66
N GLY A 13 -17.57 -36.30 58.26
CA GLY A 13 -16.21 -36.83 58.14
C GLY A 13 -16.09 -38.24 58.73
N ASN A 14 -16.73 -38.52 59.87
CA ASN A 14 -16.70 -39.83 60.46
C ASN A 14 -17.57 -40.87 59.74
N ALA A 15 -18.73 -40.48 59.20
CA ALA A 15 -19.56 -41.33 58.35
C ALA A 15 -18.88 -41.69 57.03
N LEU A 16 -18.22 -40.74 56.36
CA LEU A 16 -17.41 -40.96 55.13
C LEU A 16 -16.19 -41.85 55.41
N LYS A 17 -15.56 -41.70 56.62
CA LYS A 17 -14.47 -42.57 57.07
C LYS A 17 -14.90 -44.01 57.13
N MET A 18 -16.05 -44.28 57.82
CA MET A 18 -16.58 -45.63 57.95
C MET A 18 -17.07 -46.26 56.67
N SER A 19 -17.67 -45.46 55.74
CA SER A 19 -18.15 -45.99 54.47
C SER A 19 -17.00 -46.33 53.53
N LEU A 20 -15.95 -45.47 53.44
CA LEU A 20 -14.73 -45.73 52.68
C LEU A 20 -13.94 -46.92 53.21
N PHE A 21 -13.82 -47.06 54.49
CA PHE A 21 -13.15 -48.19 55.14
C PHE A 21 -13.86 -49.53 54.86
N ASN A 22 -15.18 -49.54 54.78
CA ASN A 22 -15.96 -50.70 54.39
C ASN A 22 -15.89 -51.10 52.86
N TYR A 23 -15.58 -50.16 52.01
CA TYR A 23 -15.51 -50.39 50.58
C TYR A 23 -14.14 -50.89 50.10
N ILE A 24 -13.06 -50.60 50.88
CA ILE A 24 -11.68 -50.96 50.47
C ILE A 24 -11.15 -52.05 51.42
N LYS A 25 -11.70 -53.26 51.31
CA LYS A 25 -11.17 -54.43 52.04
C LYS A 25 -10.33 -55.27 51.04
N THR A 26 -9.01 -55.11 51.12
CA THR A 26 -8.07 -55.97 50.40
C THR A 26 -7.71 -57.23 51.18
N GLY A 27 -8.22 -57.36 52.37
CA GLY A 27 -7.96 -58.51 53.28
C GLY A 27 -6.67 -58.39 54.08
N ASN A 28 -5.88 -57.35 53.96
CA ASN A 28 -4.65 -57.11 54.70
C ASN A 28 -4.79 -55.78 55.44
N TYR A 29 -4.93 -55.82 56.75
CA TYR A 29 -5.23 -54.71 57.65
C TYR A 29 -4.22 -53.55 57.50
N PHE A 30 -2.97 -53.87 57.20
CA PHE A 30 -1.91 -52.85 57.03
C PHE A 30 -2.09 -52.04 55.69
N TYR A 31 -2.39 -52.68 54.59
CA TYR A 31 -2.65 -51.98 53.31
C TYR A 31 -3.98 -51.23 53.36
N ASP A 32 -5.00 -51.78 54.00
CA ASP A 32 -6.30 -51.14 54.09
C ASP A 32 -6.25 -49.84 54.89
N THR A 33 -5.42 -49.80 55.99
CA THR A 33 -5.19 -48.56 56.76
C THR A 33 -4.38 -47.53 55.96
N ILE A 34 -3.37 -47.90 55.24
CA ILE A 34 -2.60 -46.94 54.39
C ILE A 34 -3.48 -46.36 53.29
N ILE A 35 -4.19 -47.19 52.54
CA ILE A 35 -5.03 -46.74 51.44
C ILE A 35 -6.17 -45.86 51.97
N SER A 36 -6.80 -46.20 53.09
CA SER A 36 -7.87 -45.39 53.65
C SER A 36 -7.36 -44.04 54.20
N THR A 37 -6.14 -43.97 54.76
CA THR A 37 -5.57 -42.71 55.24
C THR A 37 -5.16 -41.79 54.07
N VAL A 38 -4.59 -42.35 53.01
CA VAL A 38 -4.26 -41.59 51.80
C VAL A 38 -5.52 -41.05 51.13
N LEU A 39 -6.54 -41.88 50.93
CA LEU A 39 -7.82 -41.46 50.39
C LEU A 39 -8.49 -40.38 51.23
N LEU A 40 -8.43 -40.52 52.54
CA LEU A 40 -8.97 -39.55 53.50
C LEU A 40 -8.24 -38.22 53.44
N SER A 41 -6.91 -38.25 53.28
CA SER A 41 -6.11 -37.03 53.08
C SER A 41 -6.48 -36.33 51.79
N ILE A 42 -6.66 -37.08 50.70
CA ILE A 42 -7.08 -36.55 49.42
C ILE A 42 -8.49 -35.94 49.50
N VAL A 43 -9.45 -36.62 50.12
CA VAL A 43 -10.82 -36.12 50.33
C VAL A 43 -10.80 -34.89 51.23
N SER A 44 -10.01 -34.90 52.30
CA SER A 44 -9.88 -33.74 53.22
C SER A 44 -9.24 -32.55 52.51
N TYR A 45 -8.23 -32.78 51.68
CA TYR A 45 -7.61 -31.74 50.86
C TYR A 45 -8.60 -31.16 49.84
N ILE A 46 -9.36 -32.00 49.16
CA ILE A 46 -10.40 -31.57 48.22
C ILE A 46 -11.45 -30.73 48.93
N VAL A 47 -11.95 -31.18 50.11
CA VAL A 47 -12.94 -30.43 50.88
C VAL A 47 -12.41 -29.10 51.41
N SER A 48 -11.14 -29.05 51.87
CA SER A 48 -10.50 -27.80 52.29
C SER A 48 -10.31 -26.85 51.13
N TYR A 49 -9.89 -27.37 50.00
CA TYR A 49 -9.73 -26.58 48.77
C TYR A 49 -11.05 -26.00 48.26
N PHE A 50 -12.16 -26.77 48.40
CA PHE A 50 -13.51 -26.29 48.09
C PHE A 50 -13.99 -25.21 49.07
N TYR A 51 -13.52 -25.20 50.28
CA TYR A 51 -13.94 -24.24 51.30
C TYR A 51 -13.17 -22.92 51.24
N GLU A 52 -11.89 -22.97 50.87
CA GLU A 52 -11.03 -21.79 50.77
C GLU A 52 -11.14 -21.06 49.41
N ASN A 53 -11.39 -21.78 48.33
CA ASN A 53 -11.59 -21.21 47.00
C ASN A 53 -13.07 -21.28 46.64
N ASN A 54 -13.64 -20.12 46.24
CA ASN A 54 -15.00 -20.04 45.71
C ASN A 54 -15.31 -21.24 44.80
N LEU A 55 -16.36 -21.99 45.12
CA LEU A 55 -16.86 -23.14 44.35
C LEU A 55 -16.88 -22.89 42.82
N TYR A 56 -17.15 -21.66 42.43
CA TYR A 56 -17.15 -21.18 41.07
C TYR A 56 -15.77 -21.34 40.38
N ASN A 57 -14.68 -20.97 41.05
CA ASN A 57 -13.33 -21.07 40.48
C ASN A 57 -12.84 -22.53 40.36
N PHE A 58 -13.29 -23.41 41.25
CA PHE A 58 -12.99 -24.83 41.18
C PHE A 58 -13.76 -25.51 40.02
N VAL A 59 -15.04 -25.23 39.89
CA VAL A 59 -15.88 -25.74 38.82
C VAL A 59 -15.29 -25.31 37.46
N ILE A 60 -14.91 -24.04 37.31
CA ILE A 60 -14.24 -23.56 36.09
C ILE A 60 -12.93 -24.32 35.86
N LYS A 61 -12.08 -24.51 36.87
CA LYS A 61 -10.82 -25.24 36.74
C LYS A 61 -11.03 -26.72 36.38
N VAL A 62 -12.00 -27.38 36.96
CA VAL A 62 -12.33 -28.80 36.66
C VAL A 62 -12.92 -28.92 35.24
N PHE A 63 -13.82 -28.03 34.85
CA PHE A 63 -14.39 -28.01 33.51
C PHE A 63 -13.38 -27.52 32.45
N SER A 64 -12.41 -26.70 32.83
CA SER A 64 -11.31 -26.31 31.94
C SER A 64 -10.19 -27.36 31.87
N PHE A 65 -10.20 -28.35 32.78
CA PHE A 65 -9.21 -29.43 32.76
C PHE A 65 -9.52 -30.41 31.63
N ASN A 66 -8.82 -30.21 30.52
CA ASN A 66 -9.02 -31.01 29.34
C ASN A 66 -8.35 -32.39 29.54
N ILE A 67 -9.14 -33.39 29.99
CA ILE A 67 -8.66 -34.76 30.25
C ILE A 67 -7.92 -35.35 29.08
N LYS A 68 -8.26 -34.90 27.86
CA LYS A 68 -7.54 -35.28 26.62
C LYS A 68 -6.10 -34.84 26.61
N SER A 69 -5.76 -33.70 27.29
CA SER A 69 -4.37 -33.21 27.34
C SER A 69 -3.46 -34.06 28.21
N LEU A 70 -4.04 -34.85 29.13
CA LEU A 70 -3.30 -35.76 30.02
C LEU A 70 -2.98 -37.10 29.34
N LEU A 71 -3.82 -37.50 28.38
CA LEU A 71 -3.74 -38.82 27.75
C LEU A 71 -3.13 -38.78 26.33
N PHE A 72 -3.13 -37.63 25.67
CA PHE A 72 -2.70 -37.50 24.27
C PHE A 72 -1.71 -36.35 24.10
N ALA A 73 -0.70 -36.54 23.28
CA ALA A 73 0.22 -35.48 22.90
C ALA A 73 -0.51 -34.37 22.12
N LYS A 74 -0.29 -33.13 22.53
CA LYS A 74 -0.85 -31.95 21.89
C LYS A 74 0.08 -31.51 20.75
N ASN A 75 -0.38 -31.65 19.50
CA ASN A 75 0.31 -31.08 18.34
C ASN A 75 -0.22 -29.68 18.07
N THR A 76 0.67 -28.67 17.97
CA THR A 76 0.27 -27.25 17.87
C THR A 76 1.05 -26.57 16.75
N ILE A 77 0.35 -25.73 15.97
CA ILE A 77 0.93 -24.76 15.04
C ILE A 77 0.60 -23.36 15.58
N ILE A 78 1.63 -22.52 15.71
CA ILE A 78 1.50 -21.16 16.21
C ILE A 78 1.67 -20.19 15.05
N LEU A 79 0.69 -19.32 14.83
CA LEU A 79 0.75 -18.25 13.85
C LEU A 79 0.81 -16.91 14.59
N GLU A 80 1.83 -16.12 14.30
CA GLU A 80 2.04 -14.83 14.94
C GLU A 80 1.80 -13.67 13.97
N GLY A 81 1.20 -12.60 14.50
CA GLY A 81 1.02 -11.34 13.81
C GLY A 81 1.35 -10.18 14.75
N LYS A 82 1.88 -9.10 14.20
CA LYS A 82 2.17 -7.87 14.96
C LYS A 82 1.39 -6.70 14.39
N ARG A 83 0.88 -5.87 15.28
CA ARG A 83 0.22 -4.62 14.96
C ARG A 83 0.78 -3.52 15.84
N SER A 84 1.36 -2.49 15.23
CA SER A 84 1.86 -1.33 15.95
C SER A 84 1.01 -0.10 15.68
N MET A 85 0.78 0.67 16.72
CA MET A 85 0.07 1.94 16.69
C MET A 85 1.04 3.02 17.16
N SER A 86 1.29 4.02 16.33
CA SER A 86 2.11 5.18 16.66
C SER A 86 1.33 6.46 16.41
N VAL A 87 1.56 7.46 17.24
CA VAL A 87 1.03 8.81 16.99
C VAL A 87 2.12 9.59 16.27
N GLY A 88 1.80 10.14 15.11
CA GLY A 88 2.74 10.93 14.32
C GLY A 88 3.21 12.16 15.11
N PRO A 89 4.52 12.51 15.03
CA PRO A 89 5.11 13.57 15.86
C PRO A 89 4.59 14.98 15.54
N PHE A 90 3.99 15.20 14.38
CA PHE A 90 3.54 16.52 13.93
C PHE A 90 2.02 16.63 13.75
N ASP A 91 1.31 15.53 13.48
CA ASP A 91 -0.10 15.57 13.05
C ASP A 91 -1.07 15.04 14.09
N CYS A 92 -0.62 14.51 15.21
CA CYS A 92 -1.44 13.74 16.19
C CYS A 92 -2.28 12.63 15.52
N ARG A 93 -1.96 12.22 14.30
CA ARG A 93 -2.67 11.16 13.59
C ARG A 93 -2.17 9.80 14.05
N LEU A 94 -3.11 8.91 14.30
CA LEU A 94 -2.83 7.53 14.66
C LEU A 94 -2.42 6.77 13.40
N VAL A 95 -1.15 6.36 13.33
CA VAL A 95 -0.64 5.50 12.26
C VAL A 95 -0.67 4.06 12.78
N VAL A 96 -1.41 3.21 12.06
CA VAL A 96 -1.51 1.79 12.38
C VAL A 96 -0.77 1.01 11.30
N SER A 97 0.22 0.22 11.69
CA SER A 97 0.89 -0.73 10.80
C SER A 97 0.66 -2.15 11.29
N SER A 98 0.48 -3.09 10.38
CA SER A 98 0.26 -4.50 10.71
C SER A 98 1.08 -5.41 9.81
N VAL A 99 1.73 -6.40 10.41
CA VAL A 99 2.50 -7.41 9.70
C VAL A 99 1.88 -8.77 9.98
N TYR A 100 1.21 -9.34 8.98
CA TYR A 100 0.55 -10.63 9.05
C TYR A 100 0.99 -11.51 7.87
N SER A 101 1.35 -12.77 8.14
CA SER A 101 1.63 -13.75 7.08
C SER A 101 0.33 -14.11 6.33
N ASN A 102 0.46 -14.62 5.12
CA ASN A 102 -0.71 -15.08 4.34
C ASN A 102 -1.46 -16.22 5.03
N ARG A 103 -0.75 -17.11 5.77
CA ARG A 103 -1.36 -18.14 6.59
C ARG A 103 -2.18 -17.55 7.73
N PHE A 104 -1.65 -16.55 8.40
CA PHE A 104 -2.35 -15.84 9.46
C PHE A 104 -3.65 -15.21 8.95
N LYS A 105 -3.58 -14.46 7.84
CA LYS A 105 -4.74 -13.82 7.20
C LYS A 105 -5.79 -14.85 6.78
N ALA A 106 -5.35 -15.97 6.20
CA ALA A 106 -6.24 -17.04 5.74
C ALA A 106 -7.01 -17.70 6.89
N ILE A 107 -6.31 -18.04 7.96
CA ILE A 107 -6.94 -18.66 9.14
C ILE A 107 -7.88 -17.67 9.82
N LEU A 108 -7.49 -16.40 9.93
CA LEU A 108 -8.34 -15.36 10.49
C LEU A 108 -9.63 -15.18 9.68
N SER A 109 -9.53 -15.07 8.34
CA SER A 109 -10.69 -15.00 7.45
C SER A 109 -11.60 -16.21 7.61
N TYR A 110 -11.02 -17.42 7.64
CA TYR A 110 -11.77 -18.65 7.81
C TYR A 110 -12.51 -18.72 9.15
N ILE A 111 -11.87 -18.26 10.24
CA ILE A 111 -12.51 -18.20 11.56
C ILE A 111 -13.71 -17.24 11.51
N ILE A 112 -13.52 -16.04 10.94
CA ILE A 112 -14.56 -15.01 10.88
C ILE A 112 -15.74 -15.45 10.01
N GLU A 113 -15.50 -16.04 8.85
CA GLU A 113 -16.54 -16.54 7.96
C GLU A 113 -17.38 -17.69 8.57
N ASN A 114 -16.82 -18.37 9.56
CA ASN A 114 -17.50 -19.46 10.25
C ASN A 114 -17.94 -19.12 11.68
N VAL A 115 -17.87 -17.85 12.10
CA VAL A 115 -18.32 -17.40 13.43
C VAL A 115 -19.79 -17.77 13.67
N ASP A 116 -20.67 -17.53 12.70
CA ASP A 116 -22.11 -17.80 12.82
C ASP A 116 -22.43 -19.30 12.97
N LYS A 117 -21.49 -20.17 12.61
CA LYS A 117 -21.64 -21.63 12.69
C LYS A 117 -21.02 -22.20 13.97
N ASN A 118 -20.42 -21.36 14.81
CA ASN A 118 -19.59 -21.79 15.92
C ASN A 118 -20.01 -21.17 17.25
N ASP A 119 -20.92 -21.84 17.95
CA ASP A 119 -21.44 -21.41 19.27
C ASP A 119 -20.37 -21.25 20.36
N SER A 120 -19.16 -21.75 20.12
CA SER A 120 -18.06 -21.65 21.09
C SER A 120 -17.28 -20.32 21.03
N ILE A 121 -17.58 -19.46 20.03
CA ILE A 121 -16.99 -18.13 19.91
C ILE A 121 -17.92 -17.13 20.61
N CYS A 122 -17.47 -16.58 21.74
CA CYS A 122 -18.29 -15.71 22.60
C CYS A 122 -17.87 -14.23 22.54
N ARG A 123 -16.66 -13.92 22.07
CA ARG A 123 -16.13 -12.55 22.05
C ARG A 123 -15.33 -12.29 20.79
N ILE A 124 -15.70 -11.20 20.12
CA ILE A 124 -15.02 -10.69 18.93
C ILE A 124 -14.63 -9.24 19.22
N LYS A 125 -13.44 -8.83 18.81
CA LYS A 125 -12.95 -7.45 18.90
C LYS A 125 -12.70 -6.93 17.49
N GLU A 126 -13.23 -5.76 17.22
CA GLU A 126 -12.97 -5.03 15.97
C GLU A 126 -11.65 -4.25 16.07
N PHE A 127 -10.87 -4.31 15.01
CA PHE A 127 -9.63 -3.56 14.88
C PHE A 127 -9.70 -2.67 13.64
N HIS A 128 -9.66 -1.38 13.82
CA HIS A 128 -9.56 -0.43 12.71
C HIS A 128 -8.19 -0.55 12.03
N THR A 129 -8.20 -0.69 10.72
CA THR A 129 -6.96 -0.91 9.95
C THR A 129 -6.31 0.36 9.46
N ASN A 130 -7.05 1.47 9.28
CA ASN A 130 -6.49 2.76 8.86
C ASN A 130 -7.35 3.94 9.31
N PHE A 131 -6.75 4.90 10.01
CA PHE A 131 -7.35 6.20 10.32
C PHE A 131 -6.93 7.30 9.33
N ASN A 132 -6.42 6.97 8.16
CA ASN A 132 -6.00 7.95 7.16
C ASN A 132 -7.09 8.20 6.12
N SER A 133 -8.25 8.71 6.54
CA SER A 133 -9.21 9.25 5.56
C SER A 133 -9.86 10.54 6.03
N SER A 134 -9.08 11.62 6.06
CA SER A 134 -9.70 12.91 5.81
C SER A 134 -9.76 13.07 4.29
N ASN A 135 -10.91 12.89 3.68
CA ASN A 135 -11.36 13.35 2.35
C ASN A 135 -11.83 12.33 1.31
N ASN A 136 -11.99 11.05 1.60
CA ASN A 136 -12.69 10.20 0.63
C ASN A 136 -13.93 9.54 1.26
N LYS A 137 -15.08 10.24 1.14
CA LYS A 137 -16.40 9.75 1.56
C LYS A 137 -16.96 8.58 0.72
N ASN A 138 -16.20 8.04 -0.24
CA ASN A 138 -16.66 7.00 -1.18
C ASN A 138 -15.86 5.69 -1.14
N GLN A 139 -15.02 5.46 -0.12
CA GLN A 139 -14.40 4.14 0.03
C GLN A 139 -15.07 3.35 1.16
N ASN A 140 -16.13 2.60 0.78
CA ASN A 140 -16.72 1.52 1.59
C ASN A 140 -15.79 0.30 1.76
N ASN A 141 -14.48 0.49 1.75
CA ASN A 141 -13.47 -0.55 1.92
C ASN A 141 -12.67 -0.38 3.21
N ASN A 142 -13.29 0.13 4.28
CA ASN A 142 -12.81 -0.08 5.63
C ASN A 142 -13.04 -1.55 5.95
N HIS A 143 -12.12 -2.41 5.58
CA HIS A 143 -12.09 -3.77 6.10
C HIS A 143 -11.64 -3.71 7.55
N ASP A 144 -12.59 -3.34 8.42
CA ASP A 144 -12.42 -3.55 9.85
C ASP A 144 -12.19 -5.04 10.06
N ILE A 145 -11.05 -5.35 10.66
CA ILE A 145 -10.68 -6.75 10.89
C ILE A 145 -11.26 -7.16 12.23
N TYR A 146 -12.22 -8.06 12.20
CA TYR A 146 -12.68 -8.73 13.41
C TYR A 146 -11.66 -9.79 13.83
N MET A 147 -11.41 -9.87 15.12
CA MET A 147 -10.59 -10.91 15.74
C MET A 147 -11.31 -11.54 16.90
N VAL A 148 -11.14 -12.84 17.06
CA VAL A 148 -11.62 -13.52 18.25
C VAL A 148 -10.77 -13.09 19.45
N TYR A 149 -11.43 -12.54 20.47
CA TYR A 149 -10.83 -12.05 21.70
C TYR A 149 -11.37 -12.82 22.91
N GLN A 150 -10.92 -14.05 23.06
CA GLN A 150 -11.29 -14.88 24.21
C GLN A 150 -10.14 -15.80 24.63
N ASN A 151 -9.96 -15.95 25.93
CA ASN A 151 -8.93 -16.84 26.50
C ASN A 151 -9.29 -18.34 26.38
N ALA A 152 -10.58 -18.64 26.22
CA ALA A 152 -11.04 -20.01 26.02
C ALA A 152 -10.75 -20.47 24.59
N HIS A 153 -10.40 -21.75 24.45
CA HIS A 153 -10.29 -22.37 23.13
C HIS A 153 -11.67 -22.61 22.52
N PHE A 154 -11.72 -22.57 21.22
CA PHE A 154 -12.92 -22.90 20.45
C PHE A 154 -12.60 -23.96 19.40
N VAL A 155 -13.65 -24.63 18.93
CA VAL A 155 -13.53 -25.68 17.94
C VAL A 155 -13.56 -25.03 16.55
N LEU A 156 -12.51 -25.21 15.75
CA LEU A 156 -12.47 -24.71 14.36
C LEU A 156 -13.07 -25.73 13.40
N ASP A 157 -12.74 -27.00 13.61
CA ASP A 157 -13.21 -28.12 12.83
C ASP A 157 -13.15 -29.40 13.67
N LYS A 158 -13.64 -30.52 13.17
CA LYS A 158 -13.64 -31.81 13.89
C LYS A 158 -12.24 -32.17 14.39
N ASN A 159 -12.04 -32.17 15.71
CA ASN A 159 -10.77 -32.41 16.41
C ASN A 159 -9.67 -31.34 16.20
N ILE A 160 -9.99 -30.18 15.68
CA ILE A 160 -9.07 -29.04 15.56
C ILE A 160 -9.59 -27.92 16.44
N PHE A 161 -8.74 -27.46 17.34
CA PHE A 161 -9.03 -26.43 18.33
C PHE A 161 -8.16 -25.21 18.05
N VAL A 162 -8.69 -24.04 18.36
CA VAL A 162 -7.97 -22.77 18.21
C VAL A 162 -8.03 -21.98 19.51
N LYS A 163 -6.93 -21.33 19.84
CA LYS A 163 -6.84 -20.34 20.90
C LYS A 163 -6.24 -19.08 20.32
N ALA A 164 -6.92 -17.95 20.45
CA ALA A 164 -6.42 -16.66 20.03
C ALA A 164 -6.00 -15.84 21.27
N ILE A 165 -4.78 -15.34 21.29
CA ILE A 165 -4.21 -14.57 22.38
C ILE A 165 -3.75 -13.23 21.80
N ILE A 166 -4.11 -12.14 22.47
CA ILE A 166 -3.65 -10.79 22.13
C ILE A 166 -2.88 -10.26 23.33
N GLU A 167 -1.60 -10.04 23.17
CA GLU A 167 -0.70 -9.50 24.17
C GLU A 167 -0.29 -8.08 23.77
N GLN A 168 -0.34 -7.15 24.71
CA GLN A 168 0.15 -5.79 24.49
C GLN A 168 1.61 -5.74 24.97
N GLU A 169 2.52 -5.47 24.04
CA GLU A 169 3.91 -5.19 24.36
C GLU A 169 4.05 -3.66 24.57
N GLU A 170 4.18 -3.23 25.81
CA GLU A 170 4.59 -1.86 26.15
C GLU A 170 6.12 -1.82 26.11
N ASN A 171 6.71 -1.14 25.14
CA ASN A 171 8.14 -0.93 25.10
C ASN A 171 8.52 0.11 26.18
N GLU A 172 8.91 -0.34 27.35
CA GLU A 172 9.51 0.46 28.44
C GLU A 172 10.95 0.87 28.14
N ASN A 173 11.28 1.35 26.96
CA ASN A 173 12.56 2.00 26.74
C ASN A 173 12.44 3.47 27.16
N GLU A 174 12.84 3.77 28.38
CA GLU A 174 12.80 5.07 29.04
C GLU A 174 13.54 6.21 28.32
N GLU A 175 14.33 5.93 27.27
CA GLU A 175 15.15 6.95 26.59
C GLU A 175 14.53 7.55 25.31
N LYS A 176 13.45 7.00 24.79
CA LYS A 176 12.72 7.62 23.66
C LYS A 176 11.22 7.52 23.93
N LYS A 177 10.61 8.62 24.32
CA LYS A 177 9.15 8.82 24.42
C LYS A 177 8.46 8.67 23.04
N SER A 178 8.52 7.50 22.43
CA SER A 178 7.65 7.15 21.33
C SER A 178 6.49 6.35 21.89
N ASN A 179 5.31 6.95 21.96
CA ASN A 179 4.05 6.27 22.35
C ASN A 179 3.65 5.25 21.27
N VAL A 180 4.47 4.23 21.06
CA VAL A 180 4.17 3.13 20.14
C VAL A 180 3.60 1.98 20.98
N LYS A 181 2.32 1.70 20.79
CA LYS A 181 1.69 0.51 21.37
C LYS A 181 1.75 -0.61 20.33
N THR A 182 2.31 -1.75 20.71
CA THR A 182 2.39 -2.92 19.84
C THR A 182 1.52 -4.04 20.41
N ASP A 183 0.54 -4.49 19.64
CA ASP A 183 -0.26 -5.66 19.95
C ASP A 183 0.36 -6.87 19.22
N LYS A 184 0.80 -7.88 19.97
CA LYS A 184 1.18 -9.19 19.45
C LYS A 184 -0.03 -10.09 19.47
N ILE A 185 -0.38 -10.64 18.31
CA ILE A 185 -1.54 -11.50 18.13
C ILE A 185 -1.05 -12.88 17.78
N THR A 186 -1.42 -13.86 18.60
CA THR A 186 -1.01 -15.25 18.43
C THR A 186 -2.23 -16.13 18.25
N ILE A 187 -2.23 -16.95 17.21
CA ILE A 187 -3.27 -17.95 16.93
C ILE A 187 -2.64 -19.35 17.06
N ASP A 188 -3.02 -20.07 18.11
CA ASP A 188 -2.60 -21.44 18.35
C ASP A 188 -3.63 -22.39 17.76
N ILE A 189 -3.25 -23.16 16.74
CA ILE A 189 -4.07 -24.20 16.13
C ILE A 189 -3.55 -25.54 16.62
N TYR A 190 -4.38 -26.33 17.28
CA TYR A 190 -3.91 -27.58 17.83
C TYR A 190 -4.92 -28.72 17.75
N SER A 191 -4.39 -29.94 17.84
CA SER A 191 -5.16 -31.18 17.88
C SER A 191 -4.50 -32.19 18.83
N TYR A 192 -5.32 -33.02 19.43
CA TYR A 192 -4.88 -34.19 20.19
C TYR A 192 -4.92 -35.49 19.37
N VAL A 193 -5.52 -35.44 18.17
CA VAL A 193 -5.75 -36.60 17.31
C VAL A 193 -4.88 -36.56 16.06
N TYR A 194 -4.71 -35.38 15.49
CA TYR A 194 -3.98 -35.20 14.24
C TYR A 194 -2.48 -34.97 14.47
N SER A 195 -1.66 -35.59 13.62
CA SER A 195 -0.22 -35.32 13.59
C SER A 195 0.05 -33.89 13.11
N ILE A 196 1.25 -33.39 13.39
CA ILE A 196 1.69 -32.06 12.97
C ILE A 196 1.62 -31.89 11.44
N ASN A 197 1.92 -32.93 10.67
CA ASN A 197 1.85 -32.89 9.21
C ASN A 197 0.41 -32.70 8.73
N LYS A 198 -0.56 -33.41 9.30
CA LYS A 198 -1.98 -33.21 8.98
C LYS A 198 -2.50 -31.83 9.36
N LEU A 199 -2.04 -31.28 10.49
CA LEU A 199 -2.38 -29.89 10.86
C LEU A 199 -1.78 -28.89 9.88
N LYS A 200 -0.54 -29.12 9.45
CA LYS A 200 0.12 -28.29 8.44
C LYS A 200 -0.63 -28.33 7.11
N ASP A 201 -0.98 -29.52 6.64
CA ASP A 201 -1.75 -29.70 5.40
C ASP A 201 -3.11 -29.00 5.49
N TYR A 202 -3.76 -29.04 6.66
CA TYR A 202 -5.02 -28.35 6.90
C TYR A 202 -4.87 -26.83 6.80
N VAL A 203 -3.86 -26.25 7.47
CA VAL A 203 -3.56 -24.80 7.40
C VAL A 203 -3.18 -24.38 5.98
N ASP A 204 -2.36 -25.17 5.30
CA ASP A 204 -1.95 -24.91 3.92
C ASP A 204 -3.14 -25.00 2.94
N ASN A 205 -4.09 -25.93 3.17
CA ASN A 205 -5.30 -26.03 2.35
C ASN A 205 -6.20 -24.78 2.51
N ILE A 206 -6.46 -24.33 3.74
CA ILE A 206 -7.20 -23.09 3.99
C ILE A 206 -6.49 -21.90 3.35
N THR A 207 -5.16 -21.84 3.48
CA THR A 207 -4.35 -20.79 2.88
C THR A 207 -4.48 -20.76 1.36
N ASN A 208 -4.46 -21.93 0.72
CA ASN A 208 -4.62 -22.05 -0.72
C ASN A 208 -6.03 -21.64 -1.19
N ILE A 209 -7.08 -21.99 -0.42
CA ILE A 209 -8.45 -21.55 -0.70
C ILE A 209 -8.55 -20.03 -0.60
N TYR A 210 -8.00 -19.43 0.45
CA TYR A 210 -7.96 -17.99 0.66
C TYR A 210 -7.22 -17.26 -0.48
N LEU A 211 -6.03 -17.74 -0.86
CA LEU A 211 -5.27 -17.17 -1.96
C LEU A 211 -5.99 -17.32 -3.32
N ARG A 212 -6.70 -18.42 -3.52
CA ARG A 212 -7.55 -18.60 -4.71
C ARG A 212 -8.74 -17.64 -4.71
N SER A 213 -9.39 -17.41 -3.57
CA SER A 213 -10.52 -16.46 -3.47
C SER A 213 -10.06 -15.03 -3.78
N ILE A 214 -8.93 -14.59 -3.22
CA ILE A 214 -8.32 -13.29 -3.55
C ILE A 214 -8.01 -13.21 -5.05
N LYS A 215 -7.39 -14.24 -5.61
CA LYS A 215 -7.07 -14.29 -7.04
C LYS A 215 -8.33 -14.22 -7.90
N ASN A 216 -9.39 -14.96 -7.54
CA ASN A 216 -10.65 -14.97 -8.27
C ASN A 216 -11.36 -13.61 -8.16
N ASN A 217 -11.35 -12.97 -7.01
CA ASN A 217 -11.92 -11.64 -6.81
C ASN A 217 -11.19 -10.56 -7.62
N ARG A 218 -9.91 -10.77 -7.93
CA ARG A 218 -9.08 -9.88 -8.76
C ARG A 218 -9.00 -10.31 -10.23
N PHE A 219 -9.49 -11.51 -10.55
CA PHE A 219 -9.43 -12.03 -11.90
C PHE A 219 -10.25 -11.16 -12.87
N ASN A 220 -9.66 -10.80 -13.99
CA ASN A 220 -10.22 -9.88 -14.98
C ASN A 220 -10.56 -8.46 -14.49
N LYS A 221 -10.15 -8.08 -13.28
CA LYS A 221 -10.27 -6.70 -12.81
C LYS A 221 -8.98 -5.94 -13.09
N GLN A 222 -9.14 -4.69 -13.46
CA GLN A 222 -8.04 -3.75 -13.65
C GLN A 222 -7.98 -2.82 -12.45
N PHE A 223 -6.78 -2.34 -12.12
CA PHE A 223 -6.56 -1.46 -10.98
C PHE A 223 -5.75 -0.24 -11.39
N ILE A 224 -5.96 0.84 -10.68
CA ILE A 224 -5.12 2.03 -10.73
C ILE A 224 -4.24 1.99 -9.48
N TYR A 225 -2.94 2.09 -9.68
CA TYR A 225 -1.95 2.26 -8.64
C TYR A 225 -1.42 3.67 -8.69
N SER A 226 -1.63 4.45 -7.62
CA SER A 226 -1.14 5.82 -7.54
C SER A 226 -0.09 5.95 -6.44
N LEU A 227 1.05 6.52 -6.76
CA LEU A 227 2.10 6.79 -5.78
C LEU A 227 1.67 7.93 -4.86
N ASN A 228 1.56 7.65 -3.55
CA ASN A 228 1.18 8.64 -2.55
C ASN A 228 2.40 9.28 -1.88
N SER A 229 3.42 8.50 -1.57
CA SER A 229 4.65 8.99 -0.96
C SER A 229 5.80 8.02 -1.21
N CYS A 230 7.00 8.57 -1.19
CA CYS A 230 8.24 7.84 -1.29
C CYS A 230 9.20 8.35 -0.23
N ASN A 231 9.63 7.47 0.68
CA ASN A 231 10.52 7.80 1.77
C ASN A 231 11.72 6.86 1.77
N SER A 232 12.93 7.40 1.89
CA SER A 232 14.14 6.64 2.21
C SER A 232 14.37 6.69 3.72
N ILE A 233 14.69 5.55 4.35
CA ILE A 233 15.14 5.52 5.74
C ILE A 233 16.64 5.83 5.74
N LYS A 234 17.06 6.78 6.58
CA LYS A 234 18.43 7.33 6.59
C LYS A 234 19.54 6.31 6.89
N ASP A 235 19.21 5.13 7.38
CA ASP A 235 20.17 4.10 7.80
C ASP A 235 20.06 2.79 7.00
N ASP A 236 19.14 2.73 6.02
CA ASP A 236 18.90 1.54 5.20
C ASP A 236 18.74 1.98 3.74
N ASP A 237 19.43 1.31 2.80
CA ASP A 237 19.32 1.55 1.35
C ASP A 237 17.91 1.23 0.79
N ASN A 238 16.95 0.94 1.66
CA ASN A 238 15.60 0.59 1.28
C ASN A 238 14.70 1.83 1.13
N VAL A 239 14.13 1.98 -0.05
CA VAL A 239 13.09 2.96 -0.34
C VAL A 239 11.72 2.35 -0.06
N TYR A 240 10.92 3.02 0.75
CA TYR A 240 9.55 2.63 1.03
C TYR A 240 8.60 3.46 0.18
N SER A 241 7.99 2.82 -0.80
CA SER A 241 6.95 3.39 -1.62
C SER A 241 5.58 3.09 -1.02
N ASN A 242 4.72 4.10 -0.92
CA ASN A 242 3.34 3.93 -0.48
C ASN A 242 2.41 4.15 -1.68
N TRP A 243 1.70 3.10 -2.06
CA TRP A 243 0.77 3.08 -3.18
C TRP A 243 -0.68 2.99 -2.71
N SER A 244 -1.56 3.78 -3.31
CA SER A 244 -3.00 3.52 -3.24
C SER A 244 -3.40 2.61 -4.40
N GLU A 245 -4.30 1.68 -4.12
CA GLU A 245 -4.91 0.82 -5.12
C GLU A 245 -6.40 1.16 -5.22
N GLU A 246 -6.86 1.43 -6.42
CA GLU A 246 -8.26 1.66 -6.71
C GLU A 246 -8.73 0.72 -7.84
N LEU A 247 -9.96 0.22 -7.74
CA LEU A 247 -10.54 -0.55 -8.83
C LEU A 247 -10.74 0.37 -10.04
N PHE A 248 -10.18 -0.03 -11.18
CA PHE A 248 -10.37 0.71 -12.42
C PHE A 248 -11.74 0.38 -13.01
N GLU A 249 -12.65 1.34 -12.92
CA GLU A 249 -13.96 1.30 -13.56
C GLU A 249 -14.11 2.52 -14.47
N SER A 250 -14.17 2.31 -15.75
CA SER A 250 -14.33 3.39 -16.70
C SER A 250 -15.23 2.98 -17.87
N SER A 251 -16.19 3.80 -18.18
CA SER A 251 -17.02 3.68 -19.38
C SER A 251 -16.30 4.14 -20.66
N ARG A 252 -15.10 4.73 -20.55
CA ARG A 252 -14.36 5.25 -21.69
C ARG A 252 -13.76 4.12 -22.51
N THR A 253 -14.12 4.11 -23.79
CA THR A 253 -13.59 3.20 -24.81
C THR A 253 -13.27 3.97 -26.08
N PHE A 254 -12.50 3.41 -27.00
CA PHE A 254 -12.24 4.06 -28.29
C PHE A 254 -13.51 4.24 -29.15
N ASN A 255 -14.60 3.58 -28.82
CA ASN A 255 -15.90 3.77 -29.52
C ASN A 255 -16.66 5.01 -29.02
N ASN A 256 -16.34 5.54 -27.85
CA ASN A 256 -17.06 6.67 -27.23
C ASN A 256 -16.17 7.86 -26.86
N ILE A 257 -14.94 7.87 -27.31
CA ILE A 257 -14.07 9.04 -27.31
C ILE A 257 -13.81 9.49 -28.75
N PHE A 258 -13.81 10.81 -28.97
CA PHE A 258 -13.75 11.42 -30.29
C PHE A 258 -12.63 12.44 -30.31
N PHE A 259 -11.73 12.30 -31.26
CA PHE A 259 -10.61 13.21 -31.53
C PHE A 259 -10.04 12.92 -32.91
N ASP A 260 -9.42 13.90 -33.52
CA ASP A 260 -8.82 13.76 -34.82
C ASP A 260 -7.60 12.84 -34.81
N GLY A 261 -7.37 12.09 -35.88
CA GLY A 261 -6.24 11.16 -35.98
C GLY A 261 -6.38 9.86 -35.14
N LYS A 262 -7.56 9.58 -34.61
CA LYS A 262 -7.84 8.38 -33.79
C LYS A 262 -7.48 7.08 -34.50
N THR A 263 -7.82 6.95 -35.78
CA THR A 263 -7.59 5.73 -36.57
C THR A 263 -6.12 5.43 -36.72
N GLU A 264 -5.32 6.42 -37.13
CA GLU A 264 -3.87 6.29 -37.27
C GLU A 264 -3.18 5.94 -35.96
N LEU A 265 -3.64 6.55 -34.88
CA LEU A 265 -3.09 6.28 -33.54
C LEU A 265 -3.39 4.84 -33.10
N LEU A 266 -4.62 4.36 -33.35
CA LEU A 266 -5.02 2.99 -33.07
C LEU A 266 -4.27 1.97 -33.92
N GLU A 267 -4.01 2.24 -35.18
CA GLU A 267 -3.21 1.37 -36.07
C GLU A 267 -1.80 1.17 -35.50
N LYS A 268 -1.13 2.25 -35.08
CA LYS A 268 0.19 2.15 -34.43
C LYS A 268 0.16 1.36 -33.13
N ILE A 269 -0.86 1.57 -32.30
CA ILE A 269 -1.02 0.83 -31.05
C ILE A 269 -1.28 -0.66 -31.34
N ASN A 270 -2.14 -0.98 -32.29
CA ASN A 270 -2.43 -2.36 -32.67
C ASN A 270 -1.19 -3.05 -33.24
N TYR A 271 -0.42 -2.37 -34.08
CA TYR A 271 0.84 -2.88 -34.59
C TYR A 271 1.78 -3.28 -33.43
N PHE A 272 1.94 -2.41 -32.43
CA PHE A 272 2.74 -2.72 -31.26
C PHE A 272 2.20 -3.94 -30.48
N LEU A 273 0.89 -4.03 -30.30
CA LEU A 273 0.29 -5.12 -29.51
C LEU A 273 0.37 -6.48 -30.19
N GLU A 274 0.27 -6.51 -31.53
CA GLU A 274 0.16 -7.74 -32.33
C GLU A 274 1.51 -8.22 -32.86
N GLN A 275 2.46 -7.32 -33.11
CA GLN A 275 3.69 -7.64 -33.81
C GLN A 275 4.91 -7.82 -32.87
N ARG A 276 4.69 -8.44 -31.72
CA ARG A 276 5.76 -8.67 -30.73
C ARG A 276 6.98 -9.37 -31.34
N ASP A 277 6.77 -10.45 -32.08
CA ASP A 277 7.85 -11.27 -32.62
C ASP A 277 8.67 -10.52 -33.67
N TRP A 278 8.03 -9.65 -34.45
CA TRP A 278 8.68 -8.76 -35.37
C TRP A 278 9.69 -7.82 -34.71
N TYR A 279 9.33 -7.25 -33.52
CA TYR A 279 10.26 -6.40 -32.78
C TYR A 279 11.51 -7.16 -32.35
N PHE A 280 11.35 -8.40 -31.91
CA PHE A 280 12.49 -9.24 -31.53
C PHE A 280 13.35 -9.65 -32.74
N GLU A 281 12.74 -10.00 -33.85
CA GLU A 281 13.45 -10.36 -35.08
C GLU A 281 14.24 -9.19 -35.66
N MET A 282 13.70 -7.98 -35.56
CA MET A 282 14.36 -6.77 -36.05
C MET A 282 15.37 -6.18 -35.04
N GLY A 283 15.47 -6.73 -33.83
CA GLY A 283 16.36 -6.18 -32.81
C GLY A 283 15.92 -4.80 -32.32
N ILE A 284 14.61 -4.49 -32.38
CA ILE A 284 14.05 -3.23 -31.94
C ILE A 284 13.49 -3.43 -30.52
N PRO A 285 13.74 -2.51 -29.56
CA PRO A 285 13.17 -2.60 -28.23
C PRO A 285 11.65 -2.70 -28.28
N TYR A 286 11.08 -3.76 -27.67
CA TYR A 286 9.64 -3.94 -27.61
C TYR A 286 9.03 -3.08 -26.50
N SER A 287 8.98 -1.78 -26.74
CA SER A 287 8.41 -0.76 -25.86
C SER A 287 7.69 0.30 -26.68
N LEU A 288 6.72 0.98 -26.07
CA LEU A 288 5.92 2.01 -26.69
C LEU A 288 5.83 3.23 -25.76
N GLY A 289 6.34 4.36 -26.21
CA GLY A 289 6.17 5.64 -25.57
C GLY A 289 5.11 6.48 -26.28
N ILE A 290 4.16 7.06 -25.54
CA ILE A 290 3.08 7.89 -26.05
C ILE A 290 3.11 9.26 -25.36
N GLY A 291 3.28 10.32 -26.12
CA GLY A 291 3.21 11.70 -25.67
C GLY A 291 1.84 12.31 -26.01
N LEU A 292 1.06 12.65 -25.02
CA LEU A 292 -0.25 13.27 -25.16
C LEU A 292 -0.19 14.72 -24.71
N HIS A 293 -0.48 15.65 -25.60
CA HIS A 293 -0.46 17.07 -25.24
C HIS A 293 -1.70 17.82 -25.73
N GLY A 294 -1.86 19.05 -25.28
CA GLY A 294 -2.98 19.90 -25.64
C GLY A 294 -3.67 20.52 -24.42
N ARG A 295 -4.63 21.38 -24.70
CA ARG A 295 -5.35 22.14 -23.66
C ARG A 295 -6.09 21.25 -22.67
N PRO A 296 -6.38 21.72 -21.45
CA PRO A 296 -7.26 21.01 -20.53
C PRO A 296 -8.64 20.76 -21.16
N GLY A 297 -9.26 19.60 -20.86
CA GLY A 297 -10.60 19.26 -21.36
C GLY A 297 -10.66 18.67 -22.78
N THR A 298 -9.52 18.52 -23.48
CA THR A 298 -9.49 18.01 -24.84
C THR A 298 -9.50 16.47 -24.95
N GLY A 299 -9.28 15.73 -23.86
CA GLY A 299 -9.47 14.28 -23.86
C GLY A 299 -8.26 13.44 -23.49
N LYS A 300 -7.11 14.01 -23.10
CA LYS A 300 -5.88 13.28 -22.72
C LYS A 300 -6.12 12.15 -21.70
N THR A 301 -6.72 12.46 -20.57
CA THR A 301 -7.04 11.44 -19.52
C THR A 301 -8.11 10.45 -20.00
N SER A 302 -9.04 10.86 -20.88
CA SER A 302 -10.03 9.95 -21.47
C SER A 302 -9.37 8.92 -22.38
N PHE A 303 -8.33 9.31 -23.12
CA PHE A 303 -7.53 8.40 -23.93
C PHE A 303 -6.81 7.36 -23.08
N ILE A 304 -6.16 7.76 -21.97
CA ILE A 304 -5.49 6.83 -21.05
C ILE A 304 -6.47 5.76 -20.54
N LYS A 305 -7.68 6.20 -20.13
CA LYS A 305 -8.73 5.28 -19.68
C LYS A 305 -9.21 4.35 -20.79
N ALA A 306 -9.39 4.86 -21.99
CA ALA A 306 -9.77 4.04 -23.13
C ALA A 306 -8.69 3.03 -23.53
N LEU A 307 -7.42 3.43 -23.48
CA LEU A 307 -6.29 2.55 -23.75
C LEU A 307 -6.18 1.43 -22.72
N ALA A 308 -6.36 1.74 -21.43
CA ALA A 308 -6.38 0.75 -20.38
C ALA A 308 -7.51 -0.28 -20.58
N ASN A 309 -8.71 0.19 -20.92
CA ASN A 309 -9.84 -0.70 -21.27
C ASN A 309 -9.55 -1.57 -22.50
N TYR A 310 -8.89 -1.00 -23.50
CA TYR A 310 -8.56 -1.69 -24.76
C TYR A 310 -7.52 -2.78 -24.55
N THR A 311 -6.42 -2.44 -23.88
CA THR A 311 -5.28 -3.34 -23.65
C THR A 311 -5.47 -4.29 -22.47
N LYS A 312 -6.51 -4.08 -21.64
CA LYS A 312 -6.75 -4.81 -20.38
C LYS A 312 -5.58 -4.72 -19.40
N ARG A 313 -4.85 -3.61 -19.41
CA ARG A 313 -3.71 -3.36 -18.52
C ARG A 313 -4.13 -2.52 -17.31
N HIS A 314 -3.42 -2.71 -16.21
CA HIS A 314 -3.48 -1.82 -15.04
C HIS A 314 -2.89 -0.45 -15.37
N ILE A 315 -3.28 0.57 -14.63
CA ILE A 315 -2.69 1.90 -14.73
C ILE A 315 -1.78 2.13 -13.51
N VAL A 316 -0.56 2.60 -13.74
CA VAL A 316 0.38 2.98 -12.68
C VAL A 316 0.70 4.46 -12.85
N CYS A 317 0.15 5.30 -11.97
CA CYS A 317 0.35 6.74 -11.99
C CYS A 317 1.56 7.10 -11.13
N ILE A 318 2.58 7.68 -11.73
CA ILE A 318 3.80 8.12 -11.07
C ILE A 318 3.88 9.64 -11.16
N SER A 319 3.86 10.30 -10.01
CA SER A 319 4.13 11.74 -9.92
C SER A 319 5.61 11.96 -9.62
N LEU A 320 6.35 12.49 -10.58
CA LEU A 320 7.77 12.80 -10.41
C LEU A 320 8.04 13.84 -9.30
N LYS A 321 7.04 14.63 -8.91
CA LYS A 321 7.15 15.58 -7.78
C LYS A 321 7.40 14.90 -6.43
N LEU A 322 6.99 13.65 -6.28
CA LEU A 322 7.13 12.88 -5.04
C LEU A 322 8.49 12.18 -4.94
N ILE A 323 9.26 12.17 -6.03
CA ILE A 323 10.53 11.46 -6.15
C ILE A 323 11.65 12.48 -6.03
N LYS A 324 12.60 12.23 -5.13
CA LYS A 324 13.70 13.18 -4.83
C LYS A 324 15.05 12.69 -5.30
N THR A 325 15.27 11.37 -5.34
CA THR A 325 16.58 10.79 -5.64
C THR A 325 16.50 9.80 -6.80
N LYS A 326 17.63 9.59 -7.46
CA LYS A 326 17.79 8.58 -8.51
C LYS A 326 17.38 7.19 -8.05
N GLN A 327 17.80 6.78 -6.85
CA GLN A 327 17.48 5.47 -6.30
C GLN A 327 15.98 5.28 -6.10
N GLN A 328 15.28 6.31 -5.59
CA GLN A 328 13.81 6.30 -5.49
C GLN A 328 13.16 6.14 -6.86
N LEU A 329 13.65 6.86 -7.87
CA LEU A 329 13.11 6.79 -9.23
C LEU A 329 13.25 5.39 -9.81
N GLU A 330 14.44 4.78 -9.70
CA GLU A 330 14.69 3.44 -10.21
C GLU A 330 13.81 2.39 -9.52
N GLN A 331 13.73 2.42 -8.20
CA GLN A 331 12.92 1.46 -7.45
C GLN A 331 11.43 1.56 -7.80
N ILE A 332 10.88 2.78 -7.83
CA ILE A 332 9.47 3.02 -8.15
C ILE A 332 9.14 2.57 -9.59
N PHE A 333 10.02 2.88 -10.53
CA PHE A 333 9.76 2.53 -11.94
C PHE A 333 9.77 1.02 -12.17
N PHE A 334 10.71 0.30 -11.56
CA PHE A 334 10.82 -1.14 -11.70
C PHE A 334 9.96 -1.93 -10.70
N GLU A 335 9.21 -1.24 -9.85
CA GLU A 335 8.32 -1.89 -8.90
C GLU A 335 7.24 -2.71 -9.60
N ASN A 336 7.09 -3.96 -9.18
CA ASN A 336 6.12 -4.89 -9.74
C ASN A 336 5.08 -5.36 -8.72
N THR A 337 5.28 -4.98 -7.45
CA THR A 337 4.40 -5.34 -6.32
C THR A 337 3.99 -4.07 -5.59
N TYR A 338 2.71 -3.72 -5.65
CA TYR A 338 2.19 -2.46 -5.11
C TYR A 338 1.47 -2.65 -3.77
N ASN A 339 1.12 -3.88 -3.43
CA ASN A 339 0.48 -4.25 -2.16
C ASN A 339 0.61 -5.75 -1.88
N SER A 340 0.19 -6.18 -0.69
CA SER A 340 0.24 -7.58 -0.27
C SER A 340 -0.60 -8.54 -1.14
N ALA A 341 -1.59 -8.04 -1.85
CA ALA A 341 -2.44 -8.87 -2.71
C ALA A 341 -1.77 -9.28 -4.03
N ASN A 342 -0.71 -8.54 -4.46
CA ASN A 342 0.06 -8.90 -5.65
C ASN A 342 1.51 -9.35 -5.35
N GLU A 343 1.85 -9.62 -4.09
CA GLU A 343 3.13 -10.23 -3.71
C GLU A 343 3.38 -11.59 -4.39
N THR A 344 2.33 -12.40 -4.51
CA THR A 344 2.42 -13.73 -5.14
C THR A 344 2.40 -13.70 -6.67
N LYS A 345 1.93 -12.61 -7.27
CA LYS A 345 1.85 -12.41 -8.72
C LYS A 345 2.20 -10.98 -9.05
N SER A 346 3.46 -10.76 -9.35
CA SER A 346 3.98 -9.44 -9.75
C SER A 346 3.31 -8.95 -11.04
N ILE A 347 3.13 -7.62 -11.13
CA ILE A 347 2.57 -6.94 -12.30
C ILE A 347 3.71 -6.51 -13.20
N THR A 348 3.98 -7.31 -14.22
CA THR A 348 5.04 -7.07 -15.20
C THR A 348 4.69 -5.92 -16.14
N PHE A 349 5.66 -5.40 -16.90
CA PHE A 349 5.48 -4.24 -17.79
C PHE A 349 4.44 -4.49 -18.88
N ASP A 350 4.27 -5.72 -19.34
CA ASP A 350 3.24 -6.11 -20.32
C ASP A 350 1.80 -6.07 -19.77
N LYS A 351 1.63 -5.92 -18.45
CA LYS A 351 0.32 -5.86 -17.77
C LYS A 351 -0.03 -4.50 -17.19
N LYS A 352 0.85 -3.54 -17.32
CA LYS A 352 0.63 -2.18 -16.81
C LYS A 352 0.91 -1.12 -17.87
N ILE A 353 0.29 0.03 -17.71
CA ILE A 353 0.57 1.27 -18.42
C ILE A 353 1.15 2.22 -17.37
N ILE A 354 2.35 2.70 -17.57
CA ILE A 354 2.97 3.69 -16.69
C ILE A 354 2.57 5.07 -17.19
N VAL A 355 2.02 5.89 -16.32
CA VAL A 355 1.52 7.22 -16.65
C VAL A 355 2.25 8.27 -15.82
N PHE A 356 2.88 9.21 -16.48
CA PHE A 356 3.41 10.44 -15.92
C PHE A 356 2.47 11.58 -16.29
N GLU A 357 1.50 11.88 -15.40
CA GLU A 357 0.54 12.96 -15.65
C GLU A 357 1.18 14.32 -15.38
N ASP A 358 0.86 15.29 -16.27
CA ASP A 358 1.29 16.68 -16.19
C ASP A 358 2.80 16.80 -15.88
N ILE A 359 3.61 16.14 -16.72
CA ILE A 359 5.06 16.07 -16.53
C ILE A 359 5.69 17.46 -16.48
N ASP A 360 5.14 18.45 -17.18
CA ASP A 360 5.53 19.85 -17.16
C ASP A 360 5.43 20.51 -15.77
N CYS A 361 4.69 19.92 -14.85
CA CYS A 361 4.59 20.39 -13.47
C CYS A 361 5.80 20.04 -12.57
N VAL A 362 6.77 19.26 -13.05
CA VAL A 362 7.98 18.88 -12.28
C VAL A 362 8.99 20.02 -12.20
N GLY A 363 8.85 21.02 -13.06
CA GLY A 363 9.71 22.19 -13.08
C GLY A 363 10.90 22.08 -14.05
N ASP A 364 11.96 22.81 -13.76
CA ASP A 364 13.09 23.05 -14.66
C ASP A 364 13.90 21.81 -15.08
N ILE A 365 13.71 20.68 -14.41
CA ILE A 365 14.49 19.46 -14.68
C ILE A 365 14.21 18.92 -16.08
N ILE A 366 12.96 19.03 -16.55
CA ILE A 366 12.49 18.43 -17.81
C ILE A 366 12.37 19.43 -18.96
N PHE A 367 12.60 20.73 -18.70
CA PHE A 367 12.52 21.75 -19.73
C PHE A 367 13.82 21.85 -20.55
N ASP A 368 13.67 22.29 -21.80
CA ASP A 368 14.74 22.44 -22.77
C ASP A 368 15.92 23.24 -22.19
N ARG A 369 17.08 22.59 -22.17
CA ARG A 369 18.36 23.16 -21.68
C ARG A 369 18.80 24.39 -22.46
N ASN A 370 18.47 24.47 -23.76
CA ASN A 370 18.86 25.56 -24.62
C ASN A 370 18.07 26.85 -24.34
N ARG A 371 16.83 26.75 -23.86
CA ARG A 371 16.04 27.92 -23.44
C ARG A 371 16.62 28.60 -22.21
N LYS A 372 17.17 27.83 -21.26
CA LYS A 372 17.83 28.40 -20.06
C LYS A 372 19.02 29.32 -20.40
N ILE A 373 19.71 29.04 -21.51
CA ILE A 373 20.85 29.84 -21.93
C ILE A 373 20.37 31.14 -22.56
N ASN A 374 19.27 31.14 -23.31
CA ASN A 374 18.71 32.32 -23.97
C ASN A 374 18.04 33.28 -22.96
N ASP A 375 17.34 32.75 -21.94
CA ASP A 375 16.73 33.59 -20.88
C ASP A 375 17.76 34.28 -20.00
N ILE A 376 18.97 33.71 -19.87
CA ILE A 376 20.10 34.34 -19.16
C ILE A 376 20.72 35.47 -19.99
N ASN A 377 20.68 35.37 -21.29
CA ASN A 377 21.26 36.37 -22.21
C ASN A 377 20.30 37.55 -22.50
N ASP A 378 18.98 37.38 -22.30
CA ASP A 378 17.98 38.43 -22.50
C ASP A 378 17.68 39.26 -21.24
N THR A 379 18.14 38.84 -20.04
CA THR A 379 17.92 39.59 -18.77
C THR A 379 18.82 40.81 -18.61
N ASP A 380 19.75 41.07 -19.53
CA ASP A 380 20.58 42.29 -19.52
C ASP A 380 19.92 43.53 -20.16
N LYS A 381 18.69 43.41 -20.67
CA LYS A 381 18.02 44.53 -21.35
C LYS A 381 16.53 44.60 -21.04
N THR A 382 16.11 44.83 -19.81
CA THR A 382 14.91 45.62 -19.51
C THR A 382 14.56 45.48 -18.03
N ASN A 383 14.56 46.58 -17.33
CA ASN A 383 14.00 46.80 -16.00
C ASN A 383 12.46 46.62 -16.01
N HIS A 384 11.97 46.12 -14.88
CA HIS A 384 10.62 46.17 -14.28
C HIS A 384 9.70 44.99 -14.46
N ASN A 385 9.62 44.31 -13.39
CA ASN A 385 8.51 43.76 -12.61
C ASN A 385 8.78 42.33 -12.10
N GLU A 386 9.04 42.34 -10.78
CA GLU A 386 9.30 41.18 -9.96
C GLU A 386 8.11 40.23 -9.90
N TYR A 387 8.35 38.98 -10.28
CA TYR A 387 7.76 37.84 -9.60
C TYR A 387 8.87 37.07 -8.88
N ILE A 388 8.99 37.32 -7.58
CA ILE A 388 9.97 36.65 -6.70
C ILE A 388 9.54 35.18 -6.53
N THR A 389 10.19 34.30 -7.25
CA THR A 389 10.04 32.86 -7.03
C THR A 389 10.83 32.47 -5.79
N ILE A 390 10.20 31.79 -4.84
CA ILE A 390 10.79 31.32 -3.56
C ILE A 390 12.16 30.65 -3.74
N GLY A 391 12.44 30.03 -4.92
CA GLY A 391 13.74 29.46 -5.27
C GLY A 391 14.90 30.47 -5.35
N ASN A 392 14.63 31.70 -5.74
CA ASN A 392 15.66 32.75 -5.81
C ASN A 392 15.98 33.35 -4.44
N VAL A 393 15.02 33.34 -3.54
CA VAL A 393 15.24 33.79 -2.14
C VAL A 393 16.13 32.78 -1.40
N LEU A 394 15.94 31.50 -1.61
CA LEU A 394 16.80 30.46 -1.02
C LEU A 394 18.22 30.50 -1.60
N LYS A 395 18.41 30.71 -2.91
CA LYS A 395 19.75 30.84 -3.52
C LYS A 395 20.49 32.05 -2.98
N ASN A 396 19.82 33.19 -2.77
CA ASN A 396 20.44 34.40 -2.21
C ASN A 396 20.77 34.23 -0.71
N ILE A 397 20.02 33.44 0.04
CA ILE A 397 20.33 33.15 1.44
C ILE A 397 21.58 32.24 1.51
N TYR A 398 21.72 31.25 0.62
CA TYR A 398 22.87 30.36 0.59
C TYR A 398 24.15 31.04 0.03
N SER A 399 24.03 31.96 -0.95
CA SER A 399 25.17 32.70 -1.45
C SER A 399 25.68 33.75 -0.44
N ASN A 400 24.80 34.37 0.34
CA ASN A 400 25.19 35.31 1.40
C ASN A 400 25.77 34.62 2.64
N ALA A 401 25.40 33.36 2.91
CA ALA A 401 26.02 32.58 3.99
C ALA A 401 27.46 32.17 3.66
N ASN A 402 27.78 31.93 2.37
CA ASN A 402 29.15 31.57 1.94
C ASN A 402 30.07 32.81 1.78
N SER A 403 29.53 34.04 1.59
CA SER A 403 30.33 35.24 1.48
C SER A 403 30.75 35.84 2.85
N SER A 404 30.09 35.46 3.93
CA SER A 404 30.47 35.89 5.29
C SER A 404 31.57 35.08 5.96
N ILE A 405 32.00 33.98 5.34
CA ILE A 405 33.10 33.11 5.85
C ILE A 405 34.43 33.40 5.12
N ALA A 406 34.43 34.21 4.05
CA ALA A 406 35.60 34.44 3.21
C ALA A 406 36.42 35.68 3.54
N ASN A 407 36.06 36.47 4.55
CA ASN A 407 36.77 37.73 4.91
C ASN A 407 37.38 37.72 6.32
N SER A 408 38.19 36.70 6.63
CA SER A 408 39.18 36.88 7.69
C SER A 408 40.40 35.98 7.47
N SER A 409 41.49 36.67 7.24
CA SER A 409 42.89 36.19 7.27
C SER A 409 43.57 35.82 5.93
N ILE A 410 44.10 36.88 5.32
CA ILE A 410 45.31 36.81 4.53
C ILE A 410 46.47 37.06 5.47
N ALA A 411 47.42 36.14 5.64
CA ALA A 411 48.83 36.41 5.84
C ALA A 411 49.66 35.10 5.71
N ASN A 412 50.42 35.04 4.62
CA ASN A 412 51.78 34.49 4.42
C ASN A 412 52.36 33.44 5.41
N SER A 413 52.81 32.28 4.97
CA SER A 413 54.16 32.07 4.42
C SER A 413 54.57 30.59 4.46
N SER A 414 55.04 30.15 3.33
CA SER A 414 56.22 29.28 3.04
C SER A 414 56.65 28.17 3.99
N ILE A 415 56.76 26.96 3.39
CA ILE A 415 57.92 26.02 3.41
C ILE A 415 58.21 25.19 4.71
N ALA A 416 58.19 23.92 4.52
CA ALA A 416 59.23 22.93 4.78
C ALA A 416 58.75 21.67 5.52
N ASN A 417 59.21 20.56 4.96
CA ASN A 417 59.25 19.17 5.46
C ASN A 417 59.72 19.02 6.91
N SER A 418 59.19 18.08 7.63
CA SER A 418 59.93 16.89 8.11
C SER A 418 59.25 16.24 9.34
N SER A 419 59.02 14.98 9.21
CA SER A 419 59.26 13.86 10.15
C SER A 419 59.15 14.05 11.68
N ILE A 420 58.46 13.08 12.27
CA ILE A 420 58.74 12.27 13.48
C ILE A 420 58.34 12.85 14.84
N ALA A 421 57.62 11.99 15.52
CA ALA A 421 57.64 11.55 16.89
C ALA A 421 56.46 11.83 17.80
N SER A 422 55.95 10.71 18.24
CA SER A 422 55.15 10.40 19.42
C SER A 422 55.25 11.34 20.62
N SER A 423 54.09 11.67 21.19
CA SER A 423 53.84 11.46 22.62
C SER A 423 52.39 11.81 23.02
N SER A 424 51.90 10.93 23.84
CA SER A 424 50.65 10.97 24.59
C SER A 424 50.41 12.28 25.31
N TYR A 425 49.11 12.76 25.27
CA TYR A 425 48.42 13.23 26.49
C TYR A 425 46.89 13.27 26.27
N ASN A 426 46.18 12.78 27.28
CA ASN A 426 44.74 12.76 27.44
C ASN A 426 44.11 14.16 27.41
N GLY A 427 42.98 14.28 26.75
CA GLY A 427 42.12 15.45 26.87
C GLY A 427 40.89 15.35 25.96
N SER A 428 39.79 15.03 26.57
CA SER A 428 38.43 15.00 26.04
C SER A 428 38.13 16.08 24.99
N SER A 429 37.88 15.65 23.78
CA SER A 429 37.08 16.37 22.78
C SER A 429 36.36 15.37 21.87
N THR A 430 35.27 14.91 22.38
CA THR A 430 34.22 14.21 21.64
C THR A 430 33.51 15.22 20.76
N ASN A 431 33.17 14.77 19.56
CA ASN A 431 32.15 15.33 18.67
C ASN A 431 32.58 16.32 17.56
N ILE A 432 33.57 15.97 16.73
CA ILE A 432 33.71 16.64 15.41
C ILE A 432 33.88 15.62 14.25
N LEU A 433 33.91 14.33 14.49
CA LEU A 433 34.16 13.33 13.43
C LEU A 433 32.93 12.56 12.93
N SER A 434 31.72 12.95 13.33
CA SER A 434 30.47 12.32 12.85
C SER A 434 29.73 13.09 11.74
N ALA A 435 30.34 14.15 11.19
CA ALA A 435 29.69 15.00 10.17
C ALA A 435 30.16 14.73 8.72
N GLN A 436 31.03 13.74 8.47
CA GLN A 436 31.66 13.59 7.15
C GLN A 436 31.24 12.40 6.30
N ASN A 437 30.26 11.60 6.71
CA ASN A 437 29.71 10.53 5.83
C ASN A 437 28.18 10.60 5.72
N ARG A 438 27.62 11.79 5.53
CA ARG A 438 26.31 11.88 4.87
C ARG A 438 26.60 11.80 3.40
N ALA A 439 26.41 10.64 2.78
CA ALA A 439 26.22 10.55 1.35
C ALA A 439 25.12 11.56 1.01
N GLN A 440 25.48 12.65 0.33
CA GLN A 440 24.48 13.59 -0.17
C GLN A 440 23.64 12.81 -1.16
N GLU A 441 22.38 12.56 -0.82
CA GLU A 441 21.41 11.97 -1.76
C GLU A 441 21.41 12.85 -3.00
N GLU A 442 21.89 12.35 -4.12
CA GLU A 442 21.94 13.09 -5.38
C GLU A 442 20.51 13.36 -5.84
N PRO A 443 20.15 14.64 -6.08
CA PRO A 443 18.83 14.98 -6.58
C PRO A 443 18.61 14.39 -7.96
N ILE A 444 17.36 14.08 -8.28
CA ILE A 444 16.97 13.55 -9.59
C ILE A 444 17.38 14.52 -10.71
N THR A 445 17.94 13.98 -11.75
CA THR A 445 18.34 14.72 -12.96
C THR A 445 17.55 14.26 -14.19
N LEU A 446 17.58 15.06 -15.25
CA LEU A 446 17.00 14.65 -16.53
C LEU A 446 17.65 13.36 -17.04
N ASP A 447 18.96 13.24 -16.90
CA ASP A 447 19.71 12.06 -17.38
C ASP A 447 19.28 10.78 -16.66
N ASP A 448 18.87 10.86 -15.39
CA ASP A 448 18.34 9.71 -14.65
C ASP A 448 16.99 9.24 -15.24
N ILE A 449 16.12 10.18 -15.61
CA ILE A 449 14.85 9.87 -16.28
C ILE A 449 15.09 9.26 -17.65
N LEU A 450 16.02 9.83 -18.42
CA LEU A 450 16.36 9.37 -19.76
C LEU A 450 16.95 7.96 -19.74
N ASN A 451 17.85 7.67 -18.80
CA ASN A 451 18.45 6.35 -18.62
C ASN A 451 17.43 5.30 -18.16
N LEU A 452 16.39 5.71 -17.47
CA LEU A 452 15.31 4.83 -17.05
C LEU A 452 14.46 4.37 -18.24
N TRP A 453 14.21 5.28 -19.19
CA TRP A 453 13.36 4.99 -20.36
C TRP A 453 14.09 4.26 -21.49
N ASP A 454 15.40 4.48 -21.62
CA ASP A 454 16.21 4.00 -22.74
C ASP A 454 17.57 3.44 -22.25
N GLY A 455 17.57 2.83 -21.06
CA GLY A 455 18.79 2.25 -20.46
C GLY A 455 18.99 0.78 -20.84
N ILE A 456 20.09 0.22 -20.34
CA ILE A 456 20.52 -1.17 -20.60
C ILE A 456 19.47 -2.20 -20.13
N ARG A 457 18.68 -1.87 -19.10
CA ARG A 457 17.66 -2.75 -18.57
C ARG A 457 16.39 -2.70 -19.44
N GLU A 458 16.22 -3.69 -20.28
CA GLU A 458 15.05 -3.81 -21.14
C GLU A 458 13.78 -4.10 -20.34
N THR A 459 12.68 -3.54 -20.82
CA THR A 459 11.33 -3.67 -20.26
C THR A 459 10.33 -4.09 -21.34
N PRO A 460 10.39 -5.35 -21.81
CA PRO A 460 9.57 -5.81 -22.93
C PRO A 460 8.07 -5.65 -22.68
N GLY A 461 7.36 -5.14 -23.67
CA GLY A 461 5.92 -4.91 -23.60
C GLY A 461 5.52 -3.66 -22.83
N ARG A 462 6.46 -2.82 -22.41
CA ARG A 462 6.20 -1.58 -21.68
C ARG A 462 5.41 -0.58 -22.53
N ILE A 463 4.38 0.01 -21.91
CA ILE A 463 3.71 1.21 -22.42
C ILE A 463 3.93 2.34 -21.42
N ILE A 464 4.54 3.42 -21.83
CA ILE A 464 4.66 4.68 -21.09
C ILE A 464 3.79 5.73 -21.74
N ILE A 465 3.06 6.49 -20.92
CA ILE A 465 2.32 7.66 -21.35
C ILE A 465 2.82 8.87 -20.58
N ILE A 466 3.16 9.92 -21.27
CA ILE A 466 3.38 11.25 -20.69
C ILE A 466 2.26 12.18 -21.11
N THR A 467 1.76 13.00 -20.18
CA THR A 467 0.84 14.08 -20.52
C THR A 467 1.48 15.41 -20.20
N SER A 468 1.25 16.40 -21.07
CA SER A 468 1.71 17.78 -20.86
C SER A 468 0.73 18.77 -21.48
N ASN A 469 0.62 19.94 -20.87
CA ASN A 469 -0.05 21.08 -21.46
C ASN A 469 0.91 21.98 -22.25
N PHE A 470 2.22 21.80 -22.03
CA PHE A 470 3.30 22.59 -22.63
C PHE A 470 4.38 21.68 -23.23
N TYR A 471 3.98 20.81 -24.14
CA TYR A 471 4.85 19.80 -24.74
C TYR A 471 6.09 20.39 -25.44
N ASP A 472 5.92 21.54 -26.11
CA ASP A 472 6.98 22.26 -26.80
C ASP A 472 8.09 22.80 -25.91
N LYS A 473 7.83 22.84 -24.59
CA LYS A 473 8.82 23.26 -23.60
C LYS A 473 9.67 22.09 -23.08
N LEU A 474 9.24 20.85 -23.33
CA LEU A 474 9.97 19.68 -22.89
C LEU A 474 11.30 19.55 -23.63
N ASP A 475 12.32 19.05 -22.92
CA ASP A 475 13.63 18.78 -23.52
C ASP A 475 13.47 17.75 -24.65
N PHE A 476 14.10 18.05 -25.81
CA PHE A 476 14.04 17.18 -26.99
C PHE A 476 14.51 15.74 -26.70
N ALA A 477 15.44 15.58 -25.77
CA ALA A 477 15.91 14.25 -25.37
C ALA A 477 14.79 13.37 -24.77
N LEU A 478 13.78 13.96 -24.12
CA LEU A 478 12.61 13.21 -23.60
C LEU A 478 11.70 12.73 -24.72
N THR A 479 11.52 13.58 -25.75
CA THR A 479 10.48 13.39 -26.78
C THR A 479 10.99 12.71 -28.05
N ARG A 480 12.28 12.33 -28.07
CA ARG A 480 12.87 11.66 -29.26
C ARG A 480 12.31 10.26 -29.47
N PRO A 481 12.27 9.77 -30.75
CA PRO A 481 11.93 8.37 -31.05
C PRO A 481 12.77 7.37 -30.28
N GLY A 482 12.19 6.23 -29.88
CA GLY A 482 12.77 5.25 -28.98
C GLY A 482 12.42 5.50 -27.50
N ARG A 483 11.98 6.71 -27.15
CA ARG A 483 11.43 7.08 -25.83
C ARG A 483 9.95 7.40 -25.94
N ILE A 484 9.61 8.34 -26.84
CA ILE A 484 8.24 8.66 -27.20
C ILE A 484 8.11 8.42 -28.71
N ASP A 485 7.48 7.32 -29.07
CA ASP A 485 7.33 6.84 -30.44
C ASP A 485 6.11 7.44 -31.12
N ILE A 486 5.10 7.77 -30.33
CA ILE A 486 3.85 8.35 -30.78
C ILE A 486 3.60 9.65 -30.03
N THR A 487 3.51 10.75 -30.75
CA THR A 487 3.08 12.03 -30.18
C THR A 487 1.72 12.39 -30.76
N HIS A 488 0.78 12.79 -29.92
CA HIS A 488 -0.54 13.18 -30.34
C HIS A 488 -1.01 14.47 -29.64
N GLU A 489 -1.38 15.46 -30.45
CA GLU A 489 -1.95 16.70 -29.95
C GLU A 489 -3.48 16.59 -29.87
N PHE A 490 -4.00 16.75 -28.67
CA PHE A 490 -5.43 16.86 -28.44
C PHE A 490 -5.86 18.32 -28.55
N THR A 491 -6.51 18.64 -29.65
CA THR A 491 -7.06 19.96 -29.93
C THR A 491 -8.50 20.09 -29.49
N ASN A 492 -9.06 21.29 -29.60
CA ASN A 492 -10.50 21.46 -29.57
C ASN A 492 -11.14 20.69 -30.73
N ALA A 493 -12.43 20.43 -30.62
CA ALA A 493 -13.17 19.60 -31.58
C ALA A 493 -13.19 20.24 -32.97
N SER A 494 -12.71 19.53 -33.97
CA SER A 494 -12.88 19.86 -35.36
C SER A 494 -14.32 19.60 -35.81
N HIS A 495 -14.71 20.09 -36.98
CA HIS A 495 -16.00 19.77 -37.57
C HIS A 495 -16.22 18.26 -37.70
N ASN A 496 -15.15 17.50 -38.01
CA ASN A 496 -15.24 16.04 -38.04
C ASN A 496 -15.55 15.44 -36.65
N THR A 497 -14.80 15.87 -35.63
CA THR A 497 -15.03 15.46 -34.25
C THR A 497 -16.43 15.84 -33.76
N ILE A 498 -16.91 17.06 -34.09
CA ILE A 498 -18.28 17.49 -33.77
C ILE A 498 -19.31 16.58 -34.43
N THR A 499 -19.11 16.24 -35.71
CA THR A 499 -20.00 15.35 -36.46
C THR A 499 -20.06 13.96 -35.84
N GLU A 500 -18.92 13.37 -35.48
CA GLU A 500 -18.86 12.07 -34.83
C GLU A 500 -19.55 12.09 -33.45
N MET A 501 -19.32 13.14 -32.65
CA MET A 501 -19.96 13.31 -31.34
C MET A 501 -21.48 13.48 -31.47
N TYR A 502 -21.91 14.32 -32.41
CA TYR A 502 -23.33 14.55 -32.69
C TYR A 502 -24.02 13.24 -33.11
N LYS A 503 -23.41 12.51 -34.05
CA LYS A 503 -23.91 11.20 -34.47
C LYS A 503 -23.96 10.19 -33.30
N HIS A 504 -23.00 10.25 -32.39
CA HIS A 504 -23.02 9.40 -31.19
C HIS A 504 -24.16 9.78 -30.26
N PHE A 505 -24.43 11.08 -30.04
CA PHE A 505 -25.43 11.60 -29.11
C PHE A 505 -26.85 11.39 -29.62
N PHE A 506 -27.10 11.78 -30.87
CA PHE A 506 -28.47 11.83 -31.43
C PHE A 506 -28.77 10.70 -32.42
N LYS A 507 -27.77 9.88 -32.77
CA LYS A 507 -27.89 8.80 -33.77
C LYS A 507 -28.30 9.28 -35.16
N LYS A 508 -28.04 10.55 -35.47
CA LYS A 508 -28.31 11.24 -36.73
C LYS A 508 -27.06 11.99 -37.18
N ASP A 509 -27.00 12.30 -38.45
CA ASP A 509 -25.94 13.17 -38.98
C ASP A 509 -26.37 14.64 -38.81
N ILE A 510 -25.41 15.51 -38.46
CA ILE A 510 -25.64 16.95 -38.30
C ILE A 510 -25.83 17.59 -39.67
N ASP A 511 -26.73 18.60 -39.79
CA ASP A 511 -26.88 19.36 -41.05
C ASP A 511 -25.58 20.13 -41.35
N LYS A 512 -25.11 19.99 -42.57
CA LYS A 512 -23.90 20.68 -43.07
C LYS A 512 -24.01 22.20 -42.94
N ASN A 513 -25.20 22.78 -43.17
CA ASN A 513 -25.44 24.21 -43.01
C ASN A 513 -25.28 24.69 -41.56
N VAL A 514 -25.64 23.87 -40.61
CA VAL A 514 -25.46 24.16 -39.18
C VAL A 514 -23.97 24.00 -38.81
N LEU A 515 -23.34 22.95 -39.31
CA LEU A 515 -21.92 22.69 -39.02
C LEU A 515 -21.01 23.82 -39.52
N THR A 516 -21.29 24.41 -40.71
CA THR A 516 -20.50 25.53 -41.25
C THR A 516 -20.64 26.82 -40.45
N GLN A 517 -21.72 26.99 -39.67
CA GLN A 517 -21.91 28.14 -38.79
C GLN A 517 -21.15 28.02 -37.48
N ILE A 518 -20.69 26.82 -37.13
CA ILE A 518 -19.88 26.58 -35.94
C ILE A 518 -18.42 26.83 -36.28
N ASN A 519 -17.74 27.65 -35.51
CA ASN A 519 -16.31 27.90 -35.73
C ASN A 519 -15.51 26.61 -35.46
N ASN A 520 -14.67 26.24 -36.41
CA ASN A 520 -13.82 25.06 -36.30
C ASN A 520 -12.84 25.22 -35.11
N LEU A 521 -12.63 24.16 -34.32
CA LEU A 521 -11.74 24.16 -33.18
C LEU A 521 -12.12 25.18 -32.07
N PHE A 522 -13.40 25.56 -31.99
CA PHE A 522 -13.87 26.48 -30.97
C PHE A 522 -14.14 25.76 -29.63
N TYR A 523 -14.90 24.69 -29.66
CA TYR A 523 -15.31 23.95 -28.47
C TYR A 523 -14.32 22.84 -28.12
N SER A 524 -14.03 22.68 -26.84
CA SER A 524 -13.40 21.44 -26.38
C SER A 524 -14.42 20.29 -26.38
N PRO A 525 -13.99 19.03 -26.54
CA PRO A 525 -14.87 17.87 -26.42
C PRO A 525 -15.62 17.82 -25.07
N ALA A 526 -15.01 18.31 -23.99
CA ALA A 526 -15.64 18.39 -22.68
C ALA A 526 -16.81 19.38 -22.64
N GLU A 527 -16.66 20.53 -23.31
CA GLU A 527 -17.75 21.52 -23.43
C GLU A 527 -18.91 20.98 -24.26
N LEU A 528 -18.64 20.28 -25.36
CA LEU A 528 -19.69 19.63 -26.16
C LEU A 528 -20.48 18.60 -25.33
N ILE A 529 -19.79 17.78 -24.54
CA ILE A 529 -20.43 16.84 -23.63
C ILE A 529 -21.30 17.59 -22.61
N ASN A 530 -20.78 18.68 -22.02
CA ASN A 530 -21.53 19.47 -21.05
C ASN A 530 -22.79 20.11 -21.66
N ILE A 531 -22.69 20.65 -22.86
CA ILE A 531 -23.84 21.19 -23.60
C ILE A 531 -24.89 20.10 -23.84
N TYR A 532 -24.46 18.90 -24.25
CA TYR A 532 -25.36 17.76 -24.48
C TYR A 532 -26.04 17.29 -23.19
N VAL A 533 -25.27 17.14 -22.08
CA VAL A 533 -25.84 16.71 -20.80
C VAL A 533 -26.85 17.71 -20.26
N SER A 534 -26.60 19.00 -20.46
CA SER A 534 -27.49 20.08 -20.04
C SER A 534 -28.77 20.19 -20.92
N ASN A 535 -28.67 19.84 -22.20
CA ASN A 535 -29.75 19.98 -23.18
C ASN A 535 -29.77 18.72 -24.05
N LYS A 536 -30.49 17.69 -23.60
CA LYS A 536 -30.66 16.43 -24.33
C LYS A 536 -31.53 16.56 -25.59
N ASP A 537 -32.20 17.70 -25.76
CA ASP A 537 -33.00 18.07 -26.93
C ASP A 537 -32.09 18.56 -28.05
N GLU A 538 -32.31 18.05 -29.27
CA GLU A 538 -31.48 18.31 -30.44
C GLU A 538 -31.46 19.80 -30.83
N ASP A 539 -32.66 20.42 -30.87
CA ASP A 539 -32.79 21.83 -31.29
C ASP A 539 -32.13 22.78 -30.29
N LYS A 540 -32.26 22.51 -29.00
CA LYS A 540 -31.64 23.29 -27.94
C LYS A 540 -30.13 23.11 -27.91
N PHE A 541 -29.62 21.91 -28.24
CA PHE A 541 -28.20 21.64 -28.36
C PHE A 541 -27.59 22.48 -29.49
N ILE A 542 -28.23 22.47 -30.67
CA ILE A 542 -27.80 23.26 -31.84
C ILE A 542 -27.88 24.77 -31.52
N GLU A 543 -29.00 25.25 -30.96
CA GLU A 543 -29.14 26.65 -30.57
C GLU A 543 -27.99 27.11 -29.64
N ARG A 544 -27.62 26.27 -28.69
CA ARG A 544 -26.55 26.59 -27.76
C ARG A 544 -25.18 26.61 -28.40
N LEU A 545 -24.94 25.71 -29.34
CA LEU A 545 -23.67 25.72 -30.14
C LEU A 545 -23.57 27.00 -30.97
N LEU A 546 -24.66 27.44 -31.60
CA LEU A 546 -24.63 28.62 -32.46
C LEU A 546 -24.57 29.94 -31.64
N LYS A 547 -25.18 30.00 -30.47
CA LYS A 547 -25.13 31.18 -29.59
C LYS A 547 -23.74 31.53 -29.12
N ASN A 548 -22.92 30.53 -28.78
CA ASN A 548 -21.60 30.77 -28.22
C ASN A 548 -20.55 31.08 -29.30
N THR A 549 -20.83 30.81 -30.58
CA THR A 549 -19.93 31.14 -31.69
C THR A 549 -20.04 32.57 -32.17
N ASN A 550 -21.09 33.29 -31.75
CA ASN A 550 -21.36 34.68 -32.14
C ASN A 550 -20.89 35.73 -31.09
N VAL A 551 -20.09 35.30 -30.12
CA VAL A 551 -19.39 36.16 -29.14
C VAL A 551 -17.90 36.12 -29.45
#